data_8464645a936cdc58c8c73d738b0c1649
#
_entry.id   8464645a936cdc58c8c73d738b0c1649
#
_cell.length_a   1.000
_cell.length_b   1.000
_cell.length_c   1.000
_cell.angle_alpha   90.00
_cell.angle_beta   90.00
_cell.angle_gamma   90.00
#
_symmetry.space_group_name_H-M   'P 1'
#
loop_
_entity.id
_entity.type
_entity.pdbx_description
1 polymer ?
#
loop_
_entity_poly.entity_id
_entity_poly.type
_entity_poly.pdbx_seq_one_letter_code
_entity_poly.pdbx_strand_id
1 'polypeptide(L)'
;MDKESKPQRLYVLQARNRNHPLTCREQIKNAFKDLREVPVGIDLREQSIIGVVSGGNREGAIDVLRLLAVQIAYNNCYTDVKLAAVYDEKKEVEASSLEPLKWFPHCWSTDKKTRYIAGSKDEAREVFFDLSQCLRDRFNSDKDNVSFSTHYVLMLTDKEYLEGELIKSYVDSKKNVGLHTIIVADSVTDLPNEV
;
A
#
# COMPACT_ATOMS: atom_id res chain seq x y z
N MET A 1 -25.04 -19.43 3.28
CA MET A 1 -25.10 -19.61 4.77
C MET A 1 -24.02 -18.68 5.31
N ASP A 2 -24.42 -17.40 5.42
CA ASP A 2 -23.54 -16.30 5.78
C ASP A 2 -23.19 -16.36 7.26
N LYS A 3 -21.89 -16.46 7.54
CA LYS A 3 -21.39 -16.21 8.90
C LYS A 3 -21.14 -14.72 9.05
N GLU A 4 -22.15 -14.00 9.54
CA GLU A 4 -21.96 -12.66 10.08
C GLU A 4 -20.89 -12.68 11.17
N SER A 5 -19.79 -11.99 10.94
CA SER A 5 -18.79 -11.71 11.96
C SER A 5 -19.39 -10.69 12.94
N LYS A 6 -19.75 -11.15 14.12
CA LYS A 6 -20.23 -10.28 15.20
C LYS A 6 -19.12 -9.30 15.60
N PRO A 7 -19.42 -8.01 15.76
CA PRO A 7 -18.45 -7.06 16.28
C PRO A 7 -17.99 -7.48 17.68
N GLN A 8 -16.67 -7.49 17.91
CA GLN A 8 -16.12 -7.72 19.23
C GLN A 8 -16.64 -6.65 20.19
N ARG A 9 -17.46 -7.05 21.14
CA ARG A 9 -17.91 -6.17 22.22
C ARG A 9 -16.75 -5.95 23.19
N LEU A 10 -16.32 -4.70 23.28
CA LEU A 10 -15.44 -4.26 24.34
C LEU A 10 -16.19 -4.44 25.69
N TYR A 11 -15.79 -5.42 26.48
CA TYR A 11 -16.33 -5.60 27.82
C TYR A 11 -15.67 -4.57 28.74
N VAL A 12 -16.38 -3.50 29.04
CA VAL A 12 -16.02 -2.62 30.16
C VAL A 12 -16.38 -3.36 31.45
N LEU A 13 -15.37 -3.84 32.16
CA LEU A 13 -15.54 -4.36 33.51
C LEU A 13 -16.04 -3.24 34.42
N GLN A 14 -17.34 -3.19 34.67
CA GLN A 14 -17.86 -2.34 35.73
C GLN A 14 -17.53 -2.98 37.07
N ALA A 15 -16.45 -2.51 37.71
CA ALA A 15 -16.17 -2.85 39.08
C ALA A 15 -17.30 -2.30 39.95
N ARG A 16 -18.17 -3.20 40.47
CA ARG A 16 -19.18 -2.89 41.47
C ARG A 16 -18.49 -2.73 42.83
N ASN A 17 -17.77 -1.65 43.05
CA ASN A 17 -17.30 -1.28 44.38
C ASN A 17 -17.66 0.17 44.63
N ARG A 18 -18.68 0.39 45.44
CA ARG A 18 -19.25 1.71 45.75
C ARG A 18 -18.35 2.64 46.59
N ASN A 19 -17.18 2.20 46.97
CA ASN A 19 -16.28 2.93 47.88
C ASN A 19 -14.91 3.29 47.28
N HIS A 20 -14.75 3.26 45.96
CA HIS A 20 -13.54 3.79 45.37
C HIS A 20 -13.66 5.30 45.13
N PRO A 21 -12.68 6.10 45.60
CA PRO A 21 -12.70 7.54 45.37
C PRO A 21 -12.67 7.84 43.88
N LEU A 22 -13.45 8.86 43.47
CA LEU A 22 -13.54 9.35 42.09
C LEU A 22 -12.18 9.59 41.43
N THR A 23 -11.16 9.86 42.23
CA THR A 23 -9.77 10.03 41.85
C THR A 23 -9.16 8.82 41.14
N CYS A 24 -9.50 7.57 41.50
CA CYS A 24 -8.95 6.38 40.86
C CYS A 24 -9.49 6.20 39.42
N ARG A 25 -10.77 6.50 39.22
CA ARG A 25 -11.40 6.43 37.87
C ARG A 25 -10.83 7.50 36.94
N GLU A 26 -10.58 8.70 37.43
CA GLU A 26 -9.97 9.79 36.67
C GLU A 26 -8.50 9.52 36.38
N GLN A 27 -7.76 8.96 37.34
CA GLN A 27 -6.37 8.55 37.11
C GLN A 27 -6.25 7.47 36.04
N ILE A 28 -7.11 6.44 36.08
CA ILE A 28 -7.16 5.40 35.05
C ILE A 28 -7.56 6.02 33.69
N LYS A 29 -8.59 6.86 33.66
CA LYS A 29 -9.03 7.52 32.43
C LYS A 29 -7.92 8.38 31.82
N ASN A 30 -7.18 9.10 32.67
CA ASN A 30 -6.06 9.95 32.20
C ASN A 30 -4.84 9.13 31.80
N ALA A 31 -4.53 8.03 32.51
CA ALA A 31 -3.42 7.14 32.16
C ALA A 31 -3.61 6.41 30.82
N PHE A 32 -4.87 6.18 30.42
CA PHE A 32 -5.23 5.52 29.16
C PHE A 32 -5.89 6.46 28.15
N LYS A 33 -5.79 7.77 28.37
CA LYS A 33 -6.34 8.78 27.46
C LYS A 33 -5.60 8.78 26.11
N ASP A 34 -4.31 8.58 26.16
CA ASP A 34 -3.44 8.52 25.00
C ASP A 34 -2.82 7.12 24.94
N LEU A 35 -3.26 6.32 23.99
CA LEU A 35 -2.60 5.06 23.67
C LEU A 35 -1.33 5.39 22.88
N ARG A 36 -0.17 5.10 23.47
CA ARG A 36 1.11 5.24 22.78
C ARG A 36 1.40 4.00 21.96
N GLU A 37 2.07 4.18 20.82
CA GLU A 37 2.54 3.09 19.97
C GLU A 37 1.41 2.18 19.45
N VAL A 38 0.24 2.76 19.16
CA VAL A 38 -0.85 2.03 18.52
C VAL A 38 -0.48 1.80 17.06
N PRO A 39 -0.48 0.55 16.56
CA PRO A 39 -0.24 0.31 15.15
C PRO A 39 -1.36 0.95 14.31
N VAL A 40 -0.97 1.77 13.34
CA VAL A 40 -1.89 2.33 12.35
C VAL A 40 -1.89 1.40 11.15
N GLY A 41 -3.05 0.82 10.85
CA GLY A 41 -3.25 0.01 9.65
C GLY A 41 -3.89 0.83 8.55
N ILE A 42 -3.42 0.65 7.32
CA ILE A 42 -4.04 1.21 6.13
C ILE A 42 -4.60 0.04 5.32
N ASP A 43 -5.90 0.06 5.03
CA ASP A 43 -6.51 -0.92 4.14
C ASP A 43 -6.33 -0.47 2.69
N LEU A 44 -5.43 -1.14 1.98
CA LEU A 44 -5.15 -0.86 0.57
C LEU A 44 -6.37 -1.06 -0.34
N ARG A 45 -7.35 -1.85 0.08
CA ARG A 45 -8.57 -2.07 -0.73
C ARG A 45 -9.49 -0.86 -0.72
N GLU A 46 -9.42 -0.04 0.35
CA GLU A 46 -10.18 1.20 0.48
C GLU A 46 -9.45 2.39 -0.14
N GLN A 47 -8.12 2.31 -0.23
CA GLN A 47 -7.26 3.38 -0.73
C GLN A 47 -6.57 2.94 -2.03
N SER A 48 -6.92 3.58 -3.14
CA SER A 48 -6.29 3.27 -4.45
C SER A 48 -4.88 3.84 -4.55
N ILE A 49 -4.63 5.01 -3.92
CA ILE A 49 -3.33 5.68 -3.94
C ILE A 49 -2.94 6.06 -2.51
N ILE A 50 -1.68 5.82 -2.17
CA ILE A 50 -1.07 6.21 -0.89
C ILE A 50 0.19 7.01 -1.17
N GLY A 51 0.30 8.18 -0.55
CA GLY A 51 1.50 9.01 -0.60
C GLY A 51 2.41 8.78 0.61
N VAL A 52 3.70 8.57 0.37
CA VAL A 52 4.75 8.57 1.40
C VAL A 52 5.55 9.86 1.25
N VAL A 53 5.37 10.79 2.17
CA VAL A 53 6.04 12.10 2.11
C VAL A 53 7.33 12.07 2.89
N SER A 54 8.45 12.40 2.22
CA SER A 54 9.79 12.33 2.80
C SER A 54 10.06 13.44 3.83
N GLY A 55 9.45 14.62 3.65
CA GLY A 55 9.67 15.76 4.54
C GLY A 55 11.15 16.15 4.68
N GLY A 56 11.96 15.90 3.65
CA GLY A 56 13.41 16.13 3.64
C GLY A 56 14.26 14.91 4.04
N ASN A 57 13.64 13.81 4.45
CA ASN A 57 14.32 12.54 4.72
C ASN A 57 13.94 11.49 3.65
N ARG A 58 14.53 11.63 2.47
CA ARG A 58 14.28 10.73 1.34
C ARG A 58 14.63 9.27 1.65
N GLU A 59 15.75 9.03 2.31
CA GLU A 59 16.20 7.70 2.70
C GLU A 59 15.17 7.02 3.61
N GLY A 60 14.68 7.73 4.63
CA GLY A 60 13.63 7.21 5.50
C GLY A 60 12.33 6.89 4.77
N ALA A 61 11.95 7.69 3.77
CA ALA A 61 10.77 7.41 2.93
C ALA A 61 10.95 6.15 2.07
N ILE A 62 12.13 5.94 1.51
CA ILE A 62 12.47 4.71 0.76
C ILE A 62 12.49 3.49 1.69
N ASP A 63 13.00 3.61 2.91
CA ASP A 63 12.95 2.55 3.91
C ASP A 63 11.51 2.17 4.30
N VAL A 64 10.62 3.16 4.44
CA VAL A 64 9.19 2.92 4.63
C VAL A 64 8.59 2.17 3.45
N LEU A 65 8.91 2.57 2.22
CA LEU A 65 8.43 1.89 1.01
C LEU A 65 8.88 0.42 0.99
N ARG A 66 10.16 0.17 1.30
CA ARG A 66 10.70 -1.18 1.43
C ARG A 66 10.00 -1.99 2.53
N LEU A 67 9.77 -1.37 3.70
CA LEU A 67 9.07 -2.02 4.80
C LEU A 67 7.65 -2.42 4.41
N LEU A 68 6.92 -1.54 3.73
CA LEU A 68 5.58 -1.82 3.22
C LEU A 68 5.60 -2.99 2.23
N ALA A 69 6.58 -3.05 1.31
CA ALA A 69 6.74 -4.16 0.38
C ALA A 69 6.93 -5.50 1.11
N VAL A 70 7.79 -5.53 2.14
CA VAL A 70 8.04 -6.71 2.96
C VAL A 70 6.78 -7.13 3.74
N GLN A 71 6.07 -6.18 4.33
CA GLN A 71 4.84 -6.45 5.07
C GLN A 71 3.74 -7.01 4.17
N ILE A 72 3.57 -6.45 2.97
CA ILE A 72 2.60 -6.92 1.99
C ILE A 72 2.96 -8.34 1.55
N ALA A 73 4.23 -8.59 1.22
CA ALA A 73 4.69 -9.92 0.81
C ALA A 73 4.59 -10.97 1.92
N TYR A 74 4.84 -10.57 3.16
CA TYR A 74 4.74 -11.48 4.32
C TYR A 74 3.30 -11.88 4.63
N ASN A 75 2.36 -10.95 4.51
CA ASN A 75 0.97 -11.15 4.91
C ASN A 75 0.07 -11.72 3.81
N ASN A 76 0.53 -11.77 2.56
CA ASN A 76 -0.28 -12.20 1.43
C ASN A 76 0.41 -13.28 0.60
N CYS A 77 -0.40 -14.13 -0.03
CA CYS A 77 0.13 -15.09 -0.98
C CYS A 77 0.53 -14.38 -2.29
N TYR A 78 1.60 -14.82 -2.92
CA TYR A 78 2.07 -14.26 -4.19
C TYR A 78 1.10 -14.50 -5.37
N THR A 79 0.10 -15.35 -5.20
CA THR A 79 -1.02 -15.53 -6.15
C THR A 79 -2.07 -14.44 -5.99
N ASP A 80 -2.24 -13.94 -4.77
CA ASP A 80 -3.31 -13.00 -4.40
C ASP A 80 -2.85 -11.55 -4.53
N VAL A 81 -1.54 -11.30 -4.29
CA VAL A 81 -0.95 -9.96 -4.42
C VAL A 81 0.34 -10.03 -5.22
N LYS A 82 0.44 -9.16 -6.23
CA LYS A 82 1.65 -8.90 -7.00
C LYS A 82 2.22 -7.54 -6.62
N LEU A 83 3.56 -7.47 -6.50
CA LEU A 83 4.29 -6.25 -6.21
C LEU A 83 5.06 -5.80 -7.45
N ALA A 84 4.92 -4.54 -7.80
CA ALA A 84 5.75 -3.89 -8.81
C ALA A 84 6.47 -2.71 -8.15
N ALA A 85 7.76 -2.57 -8.38
CA ALA A 85 8.55 -1.45 -7.87
C ALA A 85 9.35 -0.79 -9.00
N VAL A 86 9.25 0.53 -9.07
CA VAL A 86 9.98 1.37 -10.02
C VAL A 86 10.78 2.40 -9.24
N TYR A 87 12.07 2.46 -9.50
CA TYR A 87 13.02 3.32 -8.82
C TYR A 87 14.14 3.78 -9.77
N ASP A 88 15.02 4.65 -9.33
CA ASP A 88 16.21 5.06 -10.09
C ASP A 88 17.43 4.27 -9.62
N GLU A 89 17.93 3.36 -10.46
CA GLU A 89 19.12 2.54 -10.16
C GLU A 89 20.40 3.37 -9.97
N LYS A 90 20.41 4.62 -10.47
CA LYS A 90 21.55 5.54 -10.30
C LYS A 90 21.60 6.14 -8.90
N LYS A 91 20.49 6.09 -8.17
CA LYS A 91 20.41 6.52 -6.77
C LYS A 91 20.69 5.34 -5.85
N GLU A 92 21.86 5.31 -5.26
CA GLU A 92 22.34 4.20 -4.43
C GLU A 92 21.35 3.78 -3.32
N VAL A 93 20.70 4.74 -2.68
CA VAL A 93 19.70 4.49 -1.63
C VAL A 93 18.50 3.75 -2.19
N GLU A 94 17.97 4.18 -3.35
CA GLU A 94 16.81 3.54 -3.98
C GLU A 94 17.17 2.13 -4.47
N ALA A 95 18.32 1.98 -5.15
CA ALA A 95 18.80 0.71 -5.67
C ALA A 95 19.05 -0.31 -4.53
N SER A 96 19.81 0.07 -3.51
CA SER A 96 20.13 -0.84 -2.38
C SER A 96 18.90 -1.29 -1.60
N SER A 97 17.88 -0.44 -1.51
CA SER A 97 16.66 -0.73 -0.76
C SER A 97 15.63 -1.54 -1.56
N LEU A 98 15.48 -1.28 -2.86
CA LEU A 98 14.37 -1.83 -3.65
C LEU A 98 14.80 -2.96 -4.61
N GLU A 99 16.03 -2.97 -5.12
CA GLU A 99 16.51 -4.05 -5.98
C GLU A 99 16.38 -5.45 -5.33
N PRO A 100 16.62 -5.65 -4.01
CA PRO A 100 16.44 -6.95 -3.36
C PRO A 100 15.03 -7.53 -3.45
N LEU A 101 14.01 -6.69 -3.69
CA LEU A 101 12.62 -7.15 -3.88
C LEU A 101 12.48 -8.06 -5.11
N LYS A 102 13.41 -8.02 -6.05
CA LYS A 102 13.43 -8.90 -7.22
C LYS A 102 13.42 -10.40 -6.86
N TRP A 103 13.85 -10.74 -5.64
CA TRP A 103 13.86 -12.12 -5.18
C TRP A 103 12.49 -12.58 -4.64
N PHE A 104 11.55 -11.68 -4.46
CA PHE A 104 10.22 -12.04 -3.98
C PHE A 104 9.40 -12.68 -5.10
N PRO A 105 8.70 -13.79 -4.82
CA PRO A 105 7.81 -14.41 -5.78
C PRO A 105 6.64 -13.50 -6.19
N HIS A 106 6.32 -12.50 -5.36
CA HIS A 106 5.31 -11.46 -5.64
C HIS A 106 5.69 -10.54 -6.80
N CYS A 107 7.00 -10.37 -7.05
CA CYS A 107 7.52 -9.49 -8.11
C CYS A 107 7.65 -10.18 -9.47
N TRP A 108 6.90 -11.24 -9.70
CA TRP A 108 6.81 -11.91 -10.98
C TRP A 108 5.40 -11.83 -11.55
N SER A 109 5.31 -11.62 -12.87
CA SER A 109 4.06 -11.79 -13.62
C SER A 109 3.46 -13.17 -13.36
N THR A 110 2.18 -13.35 -13.67
CA THR A 110 1.50 -14.63 -13.45
C THR A 110 2.09 -15.74 -14.30
N ASP A 111 2.55 -15.44 -15.51
CA ASP A 111 3.22 -16.37 -16.41
C ASP A 111 4.74 -16.49 -16.17
N LYS A 112 5.26 -15.75 -15.20
CA LYS A 112 6.68 -15.72 -14.79
C LYS A 112 7.66 -15.28 -15.88
N LYS A 113 7.19 -14.51 -16.85
CA LYS A 113 8.05 -13.99 -17.92
C LYS A 113 8.59 -12.60 -17.59
N THR A 114 7.75 -11.76 -17.01
CA THR A 114 8.11 -10.38 -16.66
C THR A 114 8.39 -10.28 -15.16
N ARG A 115 9.48 -9.63 -14.81
CA ARG A 115 9.79 -9.26 -13.44
C ARG A 115 9.33 -7.82 -13.21
N TYR A 116 8.52 -7.63 -12.18
CA TYR A 116 7.92 -6.33 -11.85
C TYR A 116 8.85 -5.43 -11.03
N ILE A 117 10.13 -5.41 -11.38
CA ILE A 117 11.14 -4.54 -10.77
C ILE A 117 11.85 -3.80 -11.89
N ALA A 118 11.85 -2.48 -11.83
CA ALA A 118 12.43 -1.61 -12.84
C ALA A 118 13.30 -0.54 -12.18
N GLY A 119 14.58 -0.50 -12.57
CA GLY A 119 15.58 0.49 -12.14
C GLY A 119 15.73 1.68 -13.09
N SER A 120 15.04 1.64 -14.23
CA SER A 120 15.10 2.66 -15.26
C SER A 120 13.74 2.92 -15.89
N LYS A 121 13.61 4.05 -16.63
CA LYS A 121 12.36 4.36 -17.35
C LYS A 121 12.02 3.34 -18.44
N ASP A 122 13.01 2.78 -19.09
CA ASP A 122 12.78 1.83 -20.18
C ASP A 122 12.27 0.48 -19.62
N GLU A 123 12.87 0.01 -18.53
CA GLU A 123 12.38 -1.16 -17.81
C GLU A 123 10.97 -0.93 -17.21
N ALA A 124 10.71 0.28 -16.71
CA ALA A 124 9.39 0.65 -16.17
C ALA A 124 8.30 0.53 -17.24
N ARG A 125 8.57 0.89 -18.50
CA ARG A 125 7.62 0.75 -19.61
C ARG A 125 7.22 -0.69 -19.85
N GLU A 126 8.16 -1.63 -19.76
CA GLU A 126 7.85 -3.06 -19.90
C GLU A 126 6.91 -3.52 -18.77
N VAL A 127 7.21 -3.14 -17.52
CA VAL A 127 6.37 -3.43 -16.35
C VAL A 127 4.98 -2.81 -16.51
N PHE A 128 4.90 -1.54 -16.90
CA PHE A 128 3.64 -0.82 -17.09
C PHE A 128 2.81 -1.40 -18.22
N PHE A 129 3.45 -1.82 -19.30
CA PHE A 129 2.77 -2.47 -20.41
C PHE A 129 2.12 -3.79 -19.95
N ASP A 130 2.86 -4.65 -19.28
CA ASP A 130 2.35 -5.94 -18.79
C ASP A 130 1.21 -5.74 -17.78
N LEU A 131 1.37 -4.85 -16.80
CA LEU A 131 0.32 -4.50 -15.85
C LEU A 131 -0.92 -3.95 -16.58
N SER A 132 -0.75 -3.09 -17.58
CA SER A 132 -1.85 -2.51 -18.34
C SER A 132 -2.63 -3.60 -19.11
N GLN A 133 -1.96 -4.61 -19.63
CA GLN A 133 -2.62 -5.76 -20.26
C GLN A 133 -3.49 -6.52 -19.24
N CYS A 134 -2.94 -6.79 -18.04
CA CYS A 134 -3.67 -7.47 -16.97
C CYS A 134 -4.90 -6.70 -16.48
N LEU A 135 -4.84 -5.35 -16.51
CA LEU A 135 -5.90 -4.49 -15.98
C LEU A 135 -6.94 -4.08 -17.03
N ARG A 136 -6.65 -4.22 -18.33
CA ARG A 136 -7.50 -3.76 -19.42
C ARG A 136 -8.93 -4.26 -19.32
N ASP A 137 -9.11 -5.57 -19.15
CA ASP A 137 -10.44 -6.17 -19.12
C ASP A 137 -11.22 -5.75 -17.87
N ARG A 138 -10.51 -5.54 -16.76
CA ARG A 138 -11.08 -5.06 -15.51
C ARG A 138 -11.55 -3.61 -15.63
N PHE A 139 -10.75 -2.78 -16.30
CA PHE A 139 -11.06 -1.38 -16.54
C PHE A 139 -12.28 -1.21 -17.46
N ASN A 140 -12.36 -2.02 -18.51
CA ASN A 140 -13.45 -1.98 -19.50
C ASN A 140 -14.74 -2.67 -19.03
N SER A 141 -14.71 -3.41 -17.93
CA SER A 141 -15.89 -4.07 -17.39
C SER A 141 -16.85 -3.07 -16.74
N ASP A 142 -18.14 -3.12 -17.06
CA ASP A 142 -19.19 -2.27 -16.46
C ASP A 142 -19.64 -2.75 -15.06
N LYS A 143 -18.99 -3.75 -14.50
CA LYS A 143 -19.37 -4.31 -13.20
C LYS A 143 -18.73 -3.50 -12.07
N ASP A 144 -19.55 -2.82 -11.29
CA ASP A 144 -19.16 -2.26 -10.01
C ASP A 144 -19.05 -3.38 -8.97
N ASN A 145 -18.11 -3.26 -8.02
CA ASN A 145 -17.88 -4.21 -6.92
C ASN A 145 -17.42 -5.62 -7.35
N VAL A 146 -16.49 -5.70 -8.28
CA VAL A 146 -15.85 -6.98 -8.61
C VAL A 146 -14.76 -7.30 -7.59
N SER A 147 -14.84 -8.49 -6.99
CA SER A 147 -13.72 -9.06 -6.24
C SER A 147 -12.71 -9.63 -7.23
N PHE A 148 -11.46 -9.20 -7.12
CA PHE A 148 -10.37 -9.70 -7.96
C PHE A 148 -9.63 -10.82 -7.26
N SER A 149 -9.27 -11.87 -8.00
CA SER A 149 -8.44 -12.96 -7.46
C SER A 149 -7.00 -12.53 -7.19
N THR A 150 -6.52 -11.53 -7.92
CA THR A 150 -5.16 -10.99 -7.78
C THR A 150 -5.21 -9.47 -7.73
N HIS A 151 -4.58 -8.88 -6.74
CA HIS A 151 -4.36 -7.44 -6.60
C HIS A 151 -2.93 -7.09 -7.01
N TYR A 152 -2.74 -5.91 -7.56
CA TYR A 152 -1.44 -5.36 -7.93
C TYR A 152 -1.12 -4.16 -7.07
N VAL A 153 0.08 -4.14 -6.48
CA VAL A 153 0.59 -3.00 -5.73
C VAL A 153 1.78 -2.43 -6.49
N LEU A 154 1.61 -1.23 -7.02
CA LEU A 154 2.62 -0.48 -7.74
C LEU A 154 3.31 0.50 -6.80
N MET A 155 4.60 0.35 -6.60
CA MET A 155 5.42 1.21 -5.76
C MET A 155 6.33 2.07 -6.62
N LEU A 156 6.25 3.38 -6.44
CA LEU A 156 7.00 4.36 -7.23
C LEU A 156 7.83 5.24 -6.31
N THR A 157 9.10 5.41 -6.63
CA THR A 157 9.94 6.39 -5.92
C THR A 157 9.72 7.82 -6.43
N ASP A 158 9.07 7.98 -7.59
CA ASP A 158 8.71 9.27 -8.14
C ASP A 158 7.47 9.16 -9.04
N LYS A 159 6.57 10.16 -8.99
CA LYS A 159 5.40 10.23 -9.86
C LYS A 159 5.73 10.43 -11.33
N GLU A 160 6.92 10.97 -11.64
CA GLU A 160 7.35 11.23 -13.00
C GLU A 160 7.43 9.95 -13.86
N TYR A 161 7.55 8.79 -13.23
CA TYR A 161 7.51 7.51 -13.96
C TYR A 161 6.16 7.26 -14.63
N LEU A 162 5.08 7.85 -14.13
CA LEU A 162 3.73 7.70 -14.70
C LEU A 162 3.48 8.63 -15.89
N GLU A 163 4.32 9.67 -16.06
CA GLU A 163 4.07 10.70 -17.07
C GLU A 163 4.22 10.15 -18.50
N GLY A 164 3.12 10.25 -19.26
CA GLY A 164 3.06 9.75 -20.65
C GLY A 164 2.80 8.25 -20.76
N GLU A 165 2.63 7.54 -19.64
CA GLU A 165 2.39 6.09 -19.62
C GLU A 165 0.90 5.75 -19.52
N LEU A 166 0.47 4.68 -20.20
CA LEU A 166 -0.93 4.22 -20.18
C LEU A 166 -1.41 3.85 -18.77
N ILE A 167 -0.51 3.31 -17.95
CA ILE A 167 -0.81 2.89 -16.58
C ILE A 167 -1.37 4.06 -15.72
N LYS A 168 -1.01 5.30 -16.03
CA LYS A 168 -1.52 6.49 -15.36
C LYS A 168 -3.04 6.56 -15.37
N SER A 169 -3.67 6.21 -16.48
CA SER A 169 -5.14 6.21 -16.59
C SER A 169 -5.83 5.24 -15.63
N TYR A 170 -5.16 4.14 -15.28
CA TYR A 170 -5.66 3.18 -14.28
C TYR A 170 -5.40 3.66 -12.86
N VAL A 171 -4.26 4.33 -12.63
CA VAL A 171 -3.91 4.93 -11.32
C VAL A 171 -4.89 6.05 -10.96
N ASP A 172 -5.14 6.96 -11.91
CA ASP A 172 -6.01 8.13 -11.70
C ASP A 172 -7.51 7.77 -11.74
N SER A 173 -7.84 6.50 -12.01
CA SER A 173 -9.23 6.07 -12.11
C SER A 173 -9.87 5.92 -10.74
N LYS A 174 -11.09 6.43 -10.59
CA LYS A 174 -11.95 6.14 -9.42
C LYS A 174 -12.49 4.72 -9.40
N LYS A 175 -12.35 3.99 -10.51
CA LYS A 175 -12.80 2.61 -10.64
C LYS A 175 -11.80 1.68 -9.98
N ASN A 176 -12.27 0.85 -9.06
CA ASN A 176 -11.43 -0.20 -8.50
C ASN A 176 -11.16 -1.28 -9.57
N VAL A 177 -9.91 -1.36 -10.00
CA VAL A 177 -9.41 -2.38 -10.95
C VAL A 177 -8.47 -3.40 -10.28
N GLY A 178 -8.32 -3.31 -8.95
CA GLY A 178 -7.40 -4.13 -8.18
C GLY A 178 -5.95 -3.67 -8.32
N LEU A 179 -5.73 -2.40 -8.72
CA LEU A 179 -4.45 -1.71 -8.68
C LEU A 179 -4.42 -0.75 -7.50
N HIS A 180 -3.37 -0.83 -6.70
CA HIS A 180 -3.09 0.05 -5.58
C HIS A 180 -1.72 0.66 -5.78
N THR A 181 -1.58 1.95 -5.60
CA THR A 181 -0.33 2.65 -5.90
C THR A 181 0.23 3.30 -4.64
N ILE A 182 1.52 3.11 -4.38
CA ILE A 182 2.26 3.77 -3.30
C ILE A 182 3.33 4.65 -3.93
N ILE A 183 3.26 5.95 -3.70
CA ILE A 183 4.16 6.94 -4.33
C ILE A 183 4.95 7.66 -3.26
N VAL A 184 6.26 7.72 -3.43
CA VAL A 184 7.13 8.58 -2.60
C VAL A 184 7.17 9.97 -3.21
N ALA A 185 7.00 10.99 -2.37
CA ALA A 185 7.07 12.38 -2.76
C ALA A 185 7.88 13.19 -1.72
N ASP A 186 8.46 14.31 -2.14
CA ASP A 186 9.21 15.16 -1.21
C ASP A 186 8.30 16.06 -0.39
N SER A 187 7.16 16.47 -0.94
CA SER A 187 6.14 17.23 -0.26
C SER A 187 4.72 16.74 -0.61
N VAL A 188 3.74 17.13 0.20
CA VAL A 188 2.33 16.81 -0.05
C VAL A 188 1.85 17.39 -1.38
N THR A 189 2.38 18.54 -1.79
CA THR A 189 2.02 19.20 -3.06
C THR A 189 2.50 18.44 -4.30
N ASP A 190 3.45 17.53 -4.13
CA ASP A 190 4.00 16.73 -5.22
C ASP A 190 3.20 15.44 -5.46
N LEU A 191 2.25 15.14 -4.57
CA LEU A 191 1.38 13.99 -4.74
C LEU A 191 0.27 14.29 -5.77
N PRO A 192 -0.29 13.26 -6.43
CA PRO A 192 -1.50 13.40 -7.23
C PRO A 192 -2.67 13.92 -6.38
N ASN A 193 -3.61 14.64 -7.00
CA ASN A 193 -4.75 15.23 -6.29
C ASN A 193 -5.75 14.18 -5.75
N GLU A 194 -5.62 12.94 -6.16
CA GLU A 194 -6.46 11.80 -5.79
C GLU A 194 -5.96 11.05 -4.54
N VAL A 195 -4.85 11.50 -3.91
CA VAL A 195 -4.26 10.89 -2.69
C VAL A 195 -5.02 11.29 -1.44
#